data_448a13832d816c06ac6db4857517fb5b
#
_entry.id   448a13832d816c06ac6db4857517fb5b
#
_cell.length_a   1.000
_cell.length_b   1.000
_cell.length_c   1.000
_cell.angle_alpha   90.00
_cell.angle_beta   90.00
_cell.angle_gamma   90.00
#
_symmetry.space_group_name_H-M   'P 1'
#
loop_
_entity.id
_entity.type
_entity.pdbx_description
1 polymer ?
#
loop_
_entity_poly.entity_id
_entity_poly.type
_entity_poly.pdbx_seq_one_letter_code
_entity_poly.pdbx_strand_id
1 'polypeptide(L)'
;DQDVFVNAVGGVRISEPAADLAVMLAITSSLRGKALPKGFIAFGEVGLAGEVRPAPRGQDRLKEAAKLGFKVAVVPKANAPKKNDKTFEGLTIYPVERIEEAMQVVRGLD
;
A
#
# COMPACT_ATOMS: atom_id res chain seq x y z
N ASP A 1 -18.65 3.13 9.04
CA ASP A 1 -18.65 3.85 8.64
C ASP A 1 -17.88 4.22 7.64
N GLN A 2 -18.25 4.59 6.61
CA GLN A 2 -17.51 4.94 5.65
C GLN A 2 -16.88 6.19 5.84
N ASP A 3 -17.52 7.09 6.43
CA ASP A 3 -16.93 8.26 6.78
C ASP A 3 -15.87 7.99 7.74
N VAL A 4 -16.12 7.07 8.59
CA VAL A 4 -15.15 6.64 9.47
C VAL A 4 -14.01 6.09 8.74
N PHE A 5 -14.28 5.36 7.67
CA PHE A 5 -13.23 4.84 6.90
C PHE A 5 -12.39 5.92 6.34
N VAL A 6 -13.00 6.91 5.79
CA VAL A 6 -12.31 8.01 5.25
C VAL A 6 -11.44 8.67 6.29
N ASN A 7 -11.97 8.85 7.46
CA ASN A 7 -11.20 9.50 8.49
C ASN A 7 -10.27 8.55 9.16
N ALA A 8 -10.62 7.29 9.21
CA ALA A 8 -9.83 6.32 9.88
C ALA A 8 -8.52 6.09 9.22
N VAL A 9 -8.41 6.45 7.97
CA VAL A 9 -7.13 6.40 7.35
C VAL A 9 -6.34 7.63 7.71
N GLY A 10 -6.56 8.15 8.90
CA GLY A 10 -5.70 9.15 9.46
C GLY A 10 -5.83 10.50 8.84
N GLY A 11 -7.01 10.82 8.39
CA GLY A 11 -7.21 12.09 7.74
C GLY A 11 -6.69 12.12 6.32
N VAL A 12 -6.33 10.99 5.77
CA VAL A 12 -5.88 10.95 4.38
C VAL A 12 -7.02 11.41 3.50
N ARG A 13 -6.70 12.29 2.58
CA ARG A 13 -7.71 12.75 1.66
C ARG A 13 -7.98 11.70 0.65
N ILE A 14 -9.21 11.24 0.62
CA ILE A 14 -9.62 10.21 -0.29
C ILE A 14 -9.46 10.65 -1.73
N SER A 15 -9.46 11.95 -1.95
CA SER A 15 -9.30 12.48 -3.29
C SER A 15 -7.88 12.29 -3.83
N GLU A 16 -6.91 11.88 -3.03
CA GLU A 16 -5.56 11.66 -3.53
C GLU A 16 -5.50 10.30 -4.22
N PRO A 17 -5.23 10.24 -5.53
CA PRO A 17 -5.22 8.96 -6.23
C PRO A 17 -4.22 7.96 -5.68
N ALA A 18 -3.11 8.43 -5.12
CA ALA A 18 -2.12 7.52 -4.57
C ALA A 18 -2.62 6.75 -3.35
N ALA A 19 -3.74 7.15 -2.77
CA ALA A 19 -4.31 6.44 -1.63
C ALA A 19 -5.22 5.29 -2.06
N ASP A 20 -5.54 5.17 -3.33
CA ASP A 20 -6.49 4.16 -3.81
C ASP A 20 -6.15 2.76 -3.35
N LEU A 21 -4.92 2.35 -3.50
CA LEU A 21 -4.52 0.99 -3.16
C LEU A 21 -4.69 0.72 -1.67
N ALA A 22 -4.25 1.66 -0.83
CA ALA A 22 -4.37 1.50 0.60
C ALA A 22 -5.83 1.41 1.04
N VAL A 23 -6.68 2.23 0.43
CA VAL A 23 -8.11 2.26 0.75
C VAL A 23 -8.74 0.92 0.36
N MET A 24 -8.45 0.41 -0.83
CA MET A 24 -9.04 -0.84 -1.27
C MET A 24 -8.59 -2.01 -0.43
N LEU A 25 -7.32 -2.04 -0.03
CA LEU A 25 -6.84 -3.12 0.82
C LEU A 25 -7.44 -3.05 2.22
N ALA A 26 -7.64 -1.84 2.73
CA ALA A 26 -8.28 -1.68 4.04
C ALA A 26 -9.73 -2.15 4.00
N ILE A 27 -10.46 -1.82 2.95
CA ILE A 27 -11.85 -2.26 2.81
C ILE A 27 -11.90 -3.78 2.72
N THR A 28 -11.04 -4.37 1.89
CA THR A 28 -11.02 -5.81 1.71
C THR A 28 -10.71 -6.53 3.02
N SER A 29 -9.75 -6.03 3.77
CA SER A 29 -9.40 -6.62 5.05
C SER A 29 -10.56 -6.52 6.03
N SER A 30 -11.25 -5.40 6.03
CA SER A 30 -12.40 -5.20 6.89
C SER A 30 -13.51 -6.19 6.56
N LEU A 31 -13.76 -6.41 5.27
CA LEU A 31 -14.81 -7.34 4.85
C LEU A 31 -14.46 -8.79 5.21
N ARG A 32 -13.20 -9.11 5.27
CA ARG A 32 -12.74 -10.44 5.65
C ARG A 32 -12.66 -10.61 7.17
N GLY A 33 -12.88 -9.54 7.92
CA GLY A 33 -12.78 -9.60 9.37
C GLY A 33 -11.36 -9.70 9.89
N LYS A 34 -10.38 -9.34 9.07
CA LYS A 34 -8.98 -9.40 9.48
C LYS A 34 -8.33 -8.04 9.29
N ALA A 35 -7.62 -7.58 10.30
CA ALA A 35 -6.91 -6.31 10.19
C ALA A 35 -5.65 -6.48 9.37
N LEU A 36 -5.20 -5.38 8.76
CA LEU A 36 -3.91 -5.37 8.11
C LEU A 36 -2.82 -5.49 9.19
N PRO A 37 -1.69 -6.12 8.88
CA PRO A 37 -0.65 -6.31 9.89
C PRO A 37 -0.06 -4.99 10.33
N LYS A 38 0.50 -4.98 11.52
CA LYS A 38 1.20 -3.80 12.02
C LYS A 38 2.40 -3.52 11.15
N GLY A 39 2.68 -2.26 10.95
CA GLY A 39 3.82 -1.87 10.13
C GLY A 39 3.56 -2.05 8.63
N PHE A 40 2.30 -2.15 8.24
CA PHE A 40 1.93 -2.29 6.84
C PHE A 40 1.67 -0.93 6.21
N ILE A 41 2.17 -0.72 5.00
CA ILE A 41 1.86 0.48 4.25
C ILE A 41 1.64 0.09 2.79
N ALA A 42 0.76 0.79 2.12
CA ALA A 42 0.52 0.59 0.70
C ALA A 42 0.22 1.93 0.05
N PHE A 43 0.57 2.08 -1.21
CA PHE A 43 0.16 3.24 -1.97
C PHE A 43 0.07 2.86 -3.44
N GLY A 44 -0.61 3.67 -4.22
CA GLY A 44 -0.76 3.47 -5.65
C GLY A 44 -2.15 3.84 -6.10
N GLU A 45 -2.26 4.28 -7.35
CA GLU A 45 -3.55 4.57 -7.95
C GLU A 45 -4.09 3.28 -8.55
N VAL A 46 -5.39 3.02 -8.43
CA VAL A 46 -6.00 1.82 -9.01
C VAL A 46 -6.92 2.24 -10.14
N GLY A 47 -6.66 1.74 -11.33
CA GLY A 47 -7.48 2.07 -12.49
C GLY A 47 -8.73 1.22 -12.56
N LEU A 48 -9.59 1.57 -13.49
CA LEU A 48 -10.89 0.91 -13.63
C LEU A 48 -10.79 -0.55 -14.02
N ALA A 49 -9.70 -0.94 -14.64
CA ALA A 49 -9.49 -2.33 -15.01
C ALA A 49 -8.71 -3.12 -13.95
N GLY A 50 -8.46 -2.52 -12.80
CA GLY A 50 -7.76 -3.18 -11.73
C GLY A 50 -6.24 -3.06 -11.80
N GLU A 51 -5.73 -2.25 -12.73
CA GLU A 51 -4.30 -2.05 -12.82
C GLU A 51 -3.83 -1.09 -11.71
N VAL A 52 -2.64 -1.34 -11.20
CA VAL A 52 -2.06 -0.49 -10.17
C VAL A 52 -1.06 0.43 -10.84
N ARG A 53 -1.29 1.72 -10.74
CA ARG A 53 -0.49 2.75 -11.41
C ARG A 53 0.48 3.39 -10.42
N PRO A 54 1.65 3.83 -10.89
CA PRO A 54 2.64 4.41 -9.99
C PRO A 54 2.13 5.70 -9.34
N ALA A 55 2.62 5.94 -8.13
CA ALA A 55 2.33 7.16 -7.41
C ALA A 55 3.46 8.15 -7.62
N PRO A 56 3.18 9.45 -7.57
CA PRO A 56 4.25 10.44 -7.63
C PRO A 56 5.16 10.26 -6.43
N ARG A 57 6.45 10.42 -6.65
CA ARG A 57 7.45 10.37 -5.59
C ARG A 57 7.41 9.07 -4.79
N GLY A 58 7.18 7.96 -5.51
CA GLY A 58 7.04 6.68 -4.85
C GLY A 58 8.24 6.28 -4.01
N GLN A 59 9.45 6.54 -4.50
CA GLN A 59 10.64 6.18 -3.73
C GLN A 59 10.80 7.04 -2.49
N ASP A 60 10.38 8.31 -2.54
CA ASP A 60 10.40 9.16 -1.36
C ASP A 60 9.42 8.63 -0.32
N ARG A 61 8.26 8.15 -0.77
CA ARG A 61 7.28 7.57 0.14
C ARG A 61 7.83 6.34 0.82
N LEU A 62 8.57 5.51 0.08
CA LEU A 62 9.19 4.31 0.65
C LEU A 62 10.31 4.67 1.63
N LYS A 63 11.08 5.70 1.32
CA LYS A 63 12.14 6.13 2.24
C LYS A 63 11.54 6.59 3.56
N GLU A 64 10.46 7.34 3.48
CA GLU A 64 9.80 7.80 4.68
C GLU A 64 9.24 6.63 5.49
N ALA A 65 8.63 5.66 4.81
CA ALA A 65 8.10 4.48 5.49
C ALA A 65 9.21 3.71 6.20
N ALA A 66 10.34 3.54 5.54
CA ALA A 66 11.47 2.83 6.16
C ALA A 66 11.96 3.58 7.38
N LYS A 67 12.05 4.91 7.30
CA LYS A 67 12.47 5.73 8.42
C LYS A 67 11.51 5.62 9.60
N LEU A 68 10.22 5.52 9.32
CA LEU A 68 9.22 5.45 10.37
C LEU A 68 9.07 4.05 10.95
N GLY A 69 9.83 3.09 10.45
CA GLY A 69 9.81 1.75 11.03
C GLY A 69 8.77 0.81 10.47
N PHE A 70 8.16 1.15 9.33
CA PHE A 70 7.24 0.23 8.69
C PHE A 70 7.99 -1.03 8.26
N LYS A 71 7.30 -2.15 8.21
CA LYS A 71 7.90 -3.45 7.95
C LYS A 71 7.52 -4.03 6.59
N VAL A 72 6.34 -3.70 6.08
CA VAL A 72 5.82 -4.27 4.85
C VAL A 72 5.23 -3.17 3.98
N ALA A 73 5.59 -3.13 2.72
CA ALA A 73 5.04 -2.16 1.78
C ALA A 73 4.54 -2.87 0.53
N VAL A 74 3.31 -2.58 0.12
CA VAL A 74 2.75 -3.05 -1.14
C VAL A 74 2.66 -1.83 -2.05
N VAL A 75 3.37 -1.85 -3.15
CA VAL A 75 3.55 -0.67 -3.98
C VAL A 75 3.46 -1.00 -5.46
N PRO A 76 3.19 0.01 -6.31
CA PRO A 76 3.21 -0.24 -7.74
C PRO A 76 4.59 -0.69 -8.18
N LYS A 77 4.63 -1.66 -9.09
CA LYS A 77 5.90 -2.18 -9.57
C LYS A 77 6.81 -1.08 -10.09
N ALA A 78 6.25 -0.09 -10.76
CA ALA A 78 7.05 1.00 -11.30
C ALA A 78 7.69 1.88 -10.23
N ASN A 79 7.19 1.83 -9.00
CA ASN A 79 7.76 2.59 -7.89
C ASN A 79 8.74 1.77 -7.06
N ALA A 80 8.85 0.49 -7.32
CA ALA A 80 9.69 -0.37 -6.50
C ALA A 80 11.18 -0.07 -6.75
N PRO A 81 12.00 -0.12 -5.70
CA PRO A 81 13.43 0.12 -5.88
C PRO A 81 14.10 -1.09 -6.51
N LYS A 82 15.35 -0.92 -6.89
CA LYS A 82 16.12 -2.02 -7.43
C LYS A 82 16.35 -3.07 -6.35
N LYS A 83 16.45 -4.33 -6.77
CA LYS A 83 16.83 -5.39 -5.86
C LYS A 83 18.14 -5.01 -5.21
N ASN A 84 18.32 -5.33 -3.99
CA ASN A 84 19.56 -5.07 -3.25
C ASN A 84 19.80 -3.60 -2.89
N ASP A 85 18.78 -2.78 -3.00
CA ASP A 85 18.92 -1.39 -2.56
C ASP A 85 18.84 -1.34 -1.04
N LYS A 86 19.96 -1.03 -0.41
CA LYS A 86 20.03 -1.03 1.04
C LYS A 86 19.33 0.15 1.71
N THR A 87 18.92 1.13 0.92
CA THR A 87 18.18 2.28 1.45
C THR A 87 16.92 1.84 2.18
N PHE A 88 16.34 0.72 1.75
CA PHE A 88 15.07 0.25 2.28
C PHE A 88 15.23 -0.99 3.14
N GLU A 89 16.41 -1.18 3.71
CA GLU A 89 16.67 -2.33 4.55
C GLU A 89 15.72 -2.35 5.74
N GLY A 90 15.18 -3.51 6.06
CA GLY A 90 14.20 -3.63 7.13
C GLY A 90 12.76 -3.51 6.66
N LEU A 91 12.54 -3.07 5.43
CA LEU A 91 11.22 -2.95 4.83
C LEU A 91 11.08 -3.98 3.73
N THR A 92 10.12 -4.88 3.86
CA THR A 92 9.86 -5.86 2.80
C THR A 92 8.91 -5.24 1.79
N ILE A 93 9.35 -5.12 0.55
CA ILE A 93 8.60 -4.45 -0.49
C ILE A 93 8.00 -5.46 -1.45
N TYR A 94 6.69 -5.38 -1.66
CA TYR A 94 5.98 -6.25 -2.59
C TYR A 94 5.51 -5.41 -3.76
N PRO A 95 6.20 -5.49 -4.91
CA PRO A 95 5.76 -4.73 -6.08
C PRO A 95 4.58 -5.45 -6.74
N VAL A 96 3.56 -4.69 -7.11
CA VAL A 96 2.37 -5.27 -7.74
C VAL A 96 1.98 -4.45 -8.97
N GLU A 97 1.34 -5.12 -9.92
CA GLU A 97 0.85 -4.47 -11.12
C GLU A 97 -0.66 -4.46 -11.19
N ARG A 98 -1.32 -5.33 -10.41
CA ARG A 98 -2.77 -5.41 -10.40
C ARG A 98 -3.28 -5.56 -8.99
N ILE A 99 -4.52 -5.12 -8.78
CA ILE A 99 -5.13 -5.16 -7.44
C ILE A 99 -5.22 -6.60 -6.91
N GLU A 100 -5.42 -7.58 -7.80
CA GLU A 100 -5.50 -8.96 -7.37
C GLU A 100 -4.20 -9.43 -6.73
N GLU A 101 -3.07 -8.97 -7.27
CA GLU A 101 -1.77 -9.32 -6.70
C GLU A 101 -1.62 -8.75 -5.31
N ALA A 102 -2.06 -7.51 -5.12
CA ALA A 102 -1.99 -6.87 -3.81
C ALA A 102 -2.84 -7.62 -2.79
N MET A 103 -4.02 -8.06 -3.21
CA MET A 103 -4.89 -8.81 -2.32
C MET A 103 -4.28 -10.15 -1.93
N GLN A 104 -3.58 -10.80 -2.86
CA GLN A 104 -2.91 -12.05 -2.55
C GLN A 104 -1.77 -11.85 -1.56
N VAL A 105 -1.02 -10.76 -1.69
CA VAL A 105 0.04 -10.45 -0.75
C VAL A 105 -0.54 -10.32 0.65
N VAL A 106 -1.63 -9.56 0.78
CA VAL A 106 -2.24 -9.33 2.09
C VAL A 106 -2.72 -10.66 2.69
N ARG A 107 -3.32 -11.52 1.89
CA ARG A 107 -3.77 -12.81 2.38
C ARG A 107 -2.61 -13.66 2.87
N GLY A 108 -1.49 -13.59 2.19
CA GLY A 108 -0.31 -14.35 2.58
C GLY A 108 0.36 -13.86 3.85
N LEU A 109 0.02 -12.64 4.29
CA LEU A 109 0.59 -12.08 5.51
C LEU A 109 -0.19 -12.48 6.76
N ASP A 110 -1.34 -13.11 6.59
CA ASP A 110 -2.19 -13.52 7.72
C ASP A 110 -1.54 -14.65 8.59
#